data_98d0d96efdd4fdc1aa61ceb3e6f4d5ed
#
_entry.id   98d0d96efdd4fdc1aa61ceb3e6f4d5ed
#
_cell.length_a   1.000
_cell.length_b   1.000
_cell.length_c   1.000
_cell.angle_alpha   90.00
_cell.angle_beta   90.00
_cell.angle_gamma   90.00
#
_symmetry.space_group_name_H-M   'P 1'
#
loop_
_entity.id
_entity.type
_entity.pdbx_description
1 polymer ?
#
loop_
_entity_poly.entity_id
_entity_poly.type
_entity_poly.pdbx_seq_one_letter_code
_entity_poly.pdbx_strand_id
1 'polypeptide(L)' 'MAIGIGSRVSWVYQGVRTYGVVVGKEGKRGSVPTAGGGTVVRVGSADDPVLRIKSESTGNPVLKKRSELKAAPKRK' A
#
# COMPACT_ATOMS: atom_id res chain seq x y z
N MET A 1 14.13 1.50 9.13
CA MET A 1 13.53 0.16 9.10
C MET A 1 12.97 -0.11 7.71
N ALA A 2 13.26 -1.26 7.13
CA ALA A 2 12.79 -1.59 5.79
C ALA A 2 11.31 -2.03 5.83
N ILE A 3 10.53 -1.54 4.87
CA ILE A 3 9.16 -1.98 4.67
C ILE A 3 9.20 -3.08 3.60
N GLY A 4 8.69 -4.26 3.94
CA GLY A 4 8.65 -5.40 3.02
C GLY A 4 7.33 -6.13 3.10
N ILE A 5 7.23 -7.23 2.35
CA ILE A 5 6.03 -8.07 2.35
C ILE A 5 5.80 -8.57 3.78
N GLY A 6 4.56 -8.45 4.25
CA GLY A 6 4.18 -8.82 5.61
C GLY A 6 4.31 -7.68 6.62
N SER A 7 4.91 -6.55 6.24
CA SER A 7 5.03 -5.40 7.13
C SER A 7 3.71 -4.68 7.28
N ARG A 8 3.37 -4.28 8.50
CA ARG A 8 2.23 -3.41 8.73
C ARG A 8 2.67 -1.97 8.47
N VAL A 9 1.86 -1.25 7.72
CA VAL A 9 2.15 0.13 7.30
C VAL A 9 0.94 1.01 7.54
N SER A 10 1.15 2.32 7.52
CA SER A 10 0.07 3.29 7.62
C SER A 10 0.28 4.40 6.61
N TRP A 11 -0.82 5.03 6.23
CA TRP A 11 -0.84 6.20 5.37
C TRP A 11 -2.05 7.05 5.75
N VAL A 12 -2.10 8.28 5.24
CA VAL A 12 -3.23 9.17 5.48
C VAL A 12 -4.12 9.18 4.24
N TYR A 13 -5.40 8.92 4.42
CA TYR A 13 -6.39 8.94 3.38
C TYR A 13 -7.56 9.83 3.82
N GLN A 14 -7.79 10.91 3.08
CA GLN A 14 -8.84 11.87 3.39
C GLN A 14 -8.80 12.37 4.84
N GLY A 15 -7.57 12.67 5.32
CA GLY A 15 -7.36 13.16 6.67
C GLY A 15 -7.40 12.11 7.77
N VAL A 16 -7.60 10.84 7.43
CA VAL A 16 -7.66 9.75 8.40
C VAL A 16 -6.47 8.82 8.23
N ARG A 17 -5.82 8.47 9.34
CA ARG A 17 -4.73 7.49 9.29
C ARG A 17 -5.30 6.11 9.07
N THR A 18 -4.84 5.48 7.99
CA THR A 18 -5.32 4.17 7.56
C THR A 18 -4.17 3.17 7.67
N TYR A 19 -4.48 1.93 8.02
CA TYR A 19 -3.49 0.87 8.20
C TYR A 19 -3.73 -0.28 7.23
N GLY A 20 -2.65 -0.98 6.93
CA GLY A 20 -2.73 -2.18 6.10
C GLY A 20 -1.45 -2.98 6.19
N VAL A 21 -1.42 -4.11 5.48
CA VAL A 21 -0.27 -5.01 5.42
C VAL A 21 0.20 -5.12 3.99
N VAL A 22 1.51 -5.01 3.79
CA VAL A 22 2.11 -5.17 2.47
C VAL A 22 1.99 -6.62 2.05
N VAL A 23 1.32 -6.88 0.92
CA VAL A 23 1.10 -8.22 0.40
C VAL A 23 1.84 -8.48 -0.91
N GLY A 24 2.41 -7.44 -1.52
CA GLY A 24 3.18 -7.60 -2.74
C GLY A 24 3.98 -6.36 -3.06
N LYS A 25 5.00 -6.55 -3.90
CA LYS A 25 5.84 -5.45 -4.37
C LYS A 25 5.68 -5.38 -5.88
N GLU A 26 5.11 -4.27 -6.37
CA GLU A 26 4.83 -4.09 -7.79
C GLU A 26 5.99 -3.43 -8.54
N GLY A 27 6.93 -2.84 -7.80
CA GLY A 27 8.10 -2.22 -8.41
C GLY A 27 7.79 -0.86 -9.03
N LYS A 28 8.19 -0.68 -10.30
CA LYS A 28 8.07 0.61 -10.96
C LYS A 28 6.64 0.98 -11.34
N ARG A 29 5.76 -0.01 -11.46
CA ARG A 29 4.36 0.21 -11.83
C ARG A 29 3.50 -0.91 -11.27
N GLY A 30 2.36 -0.54 -10.74
CA GLY A 30 1.38 -1.50 -10.25
C GLY A 30 -0.02 -1.11 -10.64
N SER A 31 -0.92 -2.08 -10.69
CA SER A 31 -2.33 -1.82 -10.95
C SER A 31 -3.18 -2.78 -10.12
N VAL A 32 -4.34 -2.28 -9.67
CA VAL A 32 -5.32 -3.10 -8.96
C VAL A 32 -6.72 -2.71 -9.42
N PRO A 33 -7.66 -3.66 -9.46
CA PRO A 33 -9.05 -3.34 -9.77
C PRO A 33 -9.67 -2.57 -8.60
N THR A 34 -10.62 -1.69 -8.91
CA THR A 34 -11.39 -0.99 -7.90
C THR A 34 -12.75 -1.63 -7.73
N ALA A 35 -13.42 -1.36 -6.61
CA ALA A 35 -14.75 -1.88 -6.34
C ALA A 35 -15.79 -1.40 -7.37
N GLY A 36 -15.55 -0.24 -7.98
CA GLY A 36 -16.45 0.31 -9.00
C GLY A 36 -16.22 -0.25 -10.41
N GLY A 37 -15.36 -1.24 -10.58
CA GLY A 37 -15.09 -1.85 -11.88
C GLY A 37 -13.98 -1.17 -12.67
N GLY A 38 -13.35 -0.13 -12.12
CA GLY A 38 -12.22 0.53 -12.76
C GLY A 38 -10.88 -0.11 -12.36
N THR A 39 -9.79 0.55 -12.75
CA THR A 39 -8.45 0.12 -12.41
C THR A 39 -7.66 1.30 -11.89
N VAL A 40 -6.99 1.13 -10.77
CA VAL A 40 -6.05 2.12 -10.24
C VAL A 40 -4.65 1.72 -10.67
N VAL A 41 -3.92 2.66 -11.27
CA VAL A 41 -2.53 2.46 -11.68
C VAL A 41 -1.65 3.45 -10.91
N ARG A 42 -0.57 2.96 -10.35
CA ARG A 42 0.44 3.81 -9.69
C ARG A 42 1.79 3.56 -10.33
N VAL A 43 2.56 4.62 -10.46
CA VAL A 43 3.90 4.55 -11.02
C VAL A 43 4.88 5.00 -9.94
N GLY A 44 5.88 4.17 -9.69
CA GLY A 44 6.96 4.47 -8.77
C GLY A 44 8.30 4.52 -9.51
N SER A 45 9.37 4.25 -8.77
CA SER A 45 10.72 4.17 -9.31
C SER A 45 11.49 3.06 -8.61
N ALA A 46 12.73 2.81 -9.05
CA ALA A 46 13.57 1.81 -8.40
C ALA A 46 13.84 2.16 -6.92
N ASP A 47 13.97 3.47 -6.63
CA ASP A 47 14.21 3.95 -5.27
C ASP A 47 12.92 4.12 -4.46
N ASP A 48 11.78 4.19 -5.13
CA ASP A 48 10.49 4.41 -4.50
C ASP A 48 9.45 3.50 -5.15
N PRO A 49 9.53 2.18 -4.91
CA PRO A 49 8.68 1.22 -5.59
C PRO A 49 7.23 1.31 -5.12
N VAL A 50 6.33 0.90 -6.01
CA VAL A 50 4.91 0.75 -5.68
C VAL A 50 4.73 -0.55 -4.90
N LEU A 51 4.02 -0.47 -3.79
CA LEU A 51 3.70 -1.63 -2.97
C LEU A 51 2.20 -1.88 -3.01
N ARG A 52 1.83 -3.14 -3.04
CA ARG A 52 0.44 -3.56 -2.92
C ARG A 52 0.15 -3.84 -1.46
N ILE A 53 -0.91 -3.24 -0.94
CA ILE A 53 -1.25 -3.30 0.47
C ILE A 53 -2.69 -3.75 0.59
N LYS A 54 -2.95 -4.65 1.55
CA LYS A 54 -4.32 -5.01 1.90
C LYS A 54 -4.76 -4.08 3.03
N SER A 55 -5.78 -3.27 2.77
CA SER A 55 -6.32 -2.35 3.77
C SER A 55 -6.98 -3.11 4.90
N GLU A 56 -6.68 -2.74 6.14
CA GLU A 56 -7.29 -3.39 7.32
C GLU A 56 -8.76 -3.02 7.48
N SER A 57 -9.15 -1.84 7.05
CA SER A 57 -10.53 -1.37 7.22
C SER A 57 -11.49 -1.96 6.20
N THR A 58 -11.05 -2.18 4.96
CA THR A 58 -11.93 -2.64 3.89
C THR A 58 -11.59 -4.03 3.36
N GLY A 59 -10.35 -4.48 3.57
CA GLY A 59 -9.85 -5.71 2.97
C GLY A 59 -9.51 -5.59 1.49
N ASN A 60 -9.69 -4.40 0.90
CA ASN A 60 -9.42 -4.19 -0.51
C ASN A 60 -7.94 -3.90 -0.77
N PRO A 61 -7.41 -4.26 -1.95
CA PRO A 61 -6.04 -3.93 -2.28
C PRO A 61 -5.88 -2.44 -2.55
N VAL A 62 -4.77 -1.89 -2.10
CA VAL A 62 -4.41 -0.49 -2.29
C VAL A 62 -2.99 -0.44 -2.81
N LEU A 63 -2.72 0.49 -3.72
CA LEU A 63 -1.37 0.73 -4.21
C LEU A 63 -0.86 2.04 -3.63
N LYS A 64 0.33 1.98 -3.04
CA LYS A 64 1.02 3.16 -2.51
C LYS A 64 2.51 3.04 -2.83
N LYS A 65 3.15 4.17 -3.10
CA LYS A 65 4.60 4.20 -3.19
C LYS A 65 5.18 4.08 -1.78
N ARG A 66 6.37 3.49 -1.68
CA ARG A 66 7.04 3.31 -0.40
C ARG A 66 7.16 4.61 0.38
N SER A 67 7.44 5.72 -0.29
CA SER A 67 7.56 7.03 0.33
C SER A 67 6.27 7.56 0.95
N GLU A 68 5.12 7.04 0.50
CA GLU A 68 3.81 7.44 1.03
C GLU A 68 3.44 6.68 2.31
N LEU A 69 4.24 5.70 2.69
CA LEU A 69 3.94 4.79 3.79
C LEU A 69 4.84 5.05 4.99
N LYS A 70 4.31 4.80 6.16
CA LYS A 70 5.08 4.73 7.40
C LYS A 70 4.96 3.35 7.98
N ALA A 71 6.06 2.84 8.57
CA ALA A 71 6.02 1.59 9.27
C ALA A 71 5.08 1.71 10.48
N ALA A 72 4.27 0.70 10.70
CA ALA A 72 3.34 0.65 11.83
C ALA A 72 3.65 -0.56 12.70
N PRO A 73 3.36 -0.49 14.03
CA PRO A 73 3.57 -1.65 14.90
C PRO A 73 2.72 -2.81 14.45
N LYS A 74 3.25 -4.02 14.59
CA LYS A 74 2.47 -5.22 14.30
C LYS A 74 1.30 -5.32 15.27
N ARG A 75 0.15 -5.73 14.76
CA ARG A 75 -0.98 -6.07 15.63
C ARG A 75 -0.70 -7.40 16.31
N LYS A 76 -1.15 -7.46 17.52
CA LYS A 76 -1.08 -8.72 18.27
C LYS A 76 -2.22 -9.64 17.90
#